data_ca8b6ae1f1f5d03c0c805287bec952d1
#
_entry.id   ca8b6ae1f1f5d03c0c805287bec952d1
#
_cell.length_a   1.000
_cell.length_b   1.000
_cell.length_c   1.000
_cell.angle_alpha   90.00
_cell.angle_beta   90.00
_cell.angle_gamma   90.00
#
_symmetry.space_group_name_H-M   'P 1'
#
loop_
_entity.id
_entity.type
_entity.pdbx_description
1 polymer ?
#
loop_
_entity_poly.entity_id
_entity_poly.type
_entity_poly.pdbx_seq_one_letter_code
_entity_poly.pdbx_strand_id
1 'polypeptide(L)'
;MCLIVFAWKAHPRYSLVLAANRDEVFDRPSARLDYWDDHPDVLGGRDIEKGGTWFATNVDGRWAAVTNFRESQPAAPSSWSRGHLVSGYVASQASAAEYARDISEPLPRYSGCNLLVGDAQALFYASNRDQRHTGARIEKLSPGVHGLSNHLLNTPWPKVQRCKRSLQALLGAGKSGISDDLFHLLADRTPANDEELPATGVSHTRERMLSSPFIVSKGYGTRASTVLLVDNDGTCVMQERSFGSDGIELARRTKTFRRTDRRN
;
A
#
# COMPACT_ATOMS: atom_id res chain seq x y z
N MET A 1 -0.02 -0.19 10.62
CA MET A 1 0.64 0.90 9.85
C MET A 1 1.30 0.29 8.61
N CYS A 2 1.54 1.03 7.53
CA CYS A 2 2.04 0.44 6.28
C CYS A 2 3.14 1.30 5.66
N LEU A 3 3.94 0.69 4.82
CA LEU A 3 4.87 1.36 3.91
C LEU A 3 4.52 0.91 2.49
N ILE A 4 4.43 1.85 1.57
CA ILE A 4 4.23 1.59 0.14
C ILE A 4 5.27 2.40 -0.62
N VAL A 5 6.02 1.78 -1.51
CA VAL A 5 6.86 2.46 -2.50
C VAL A 5 6.52 1.95 -3.88
N PHE A 6 6.43 2.86 -4.84
CA PHE A 6 6.00 2.48 -6.17
C PHE A 6 6.57 3.39 -7.26
N ALA A 7 6.70 2.83 -8.45
CA ALA A 7 6.98 3.55 -9.68
C ALA A 7 5.76 3.44 -10.59
N TRP A 8 5.17 4.58 -10.93
CA TRP A 8 4.05 4.72 -11.83
C TRP A 8 4.51 5.25 -13.17
N LYS A 9 4.34 4.46 -14.25
CA LYS A 9 4.76 4.82 -15.62
C LYS A 9 6.18 5.40 -15.70
N ALA A 10 7.10 4.88 -14.88
CA ALA A 10 8.48 5.35 -14.74
C ALA A 10 9.52 4.26 -15.01
N HIS A 11 9.13 3.18 -15.70
CA HIS A 11 10.01 2.10 -16.11
C HIS A 11 9.66 1.67 -17.54
N PRO A 12 10.65 1.34 -18.41
CA PRO A 12 10.41 1.03 -19.82
C PRO A 12 9.53 -0.22 -20.04
N ARG A 13 9.60 -1.18 -19.12
CA ARG A 13 8.84 -2.43 -19.19
C ARG A 13 7.55 -2.41 -18.38
N TYR A 14 7.58 -1.83 -17.18
CA TYR A 14 6.45 -1.89 -16.24
C TYR A 14 5.69 -0.57 -16.20
N SER A 15 4.37 -0.63 -16.38
CA SER A 15 3.48 0.50 -16.13
C SER A 15 3.31 0.77 -14.62
N LEU A 16 3.44 -0.28 -13.79
CA LEU A 16 3.45 -0.19 -12.33
C LEU A 16 4.47 -1.16 -11.74
N VAL A 17 5.31 -0.66 -10.85
CA VAL A 17 6.10 -1.44 -9.89
C VAL A 17 5.70 -0.98 -8.50
N LEU A 18 5.11 -1.84 -7.68
CA LEU A 18 4.67 -1.50 -6.33
C LEU A 18 5.19 -2.53 -5.34
N ALA A 19 5.73 -2.05 -4.23
CA ALA A 19 6.19 -2.86 -3.10
C ALA A 19 5.64 -2.28 -1.80
N ALA A 20 5.02 -3.11 -0.96
CA ALA A 20 4.32 -2.67 0.25
C ALA A 20 4.52 -3.62 1.43
N ASN A 21 4.64 -3.06 2.63
CA ASN A 21 4.58 -3.77 3.90
C ASN A 21 3.27 -3.43 4.62
N ARG A 22 2.56 -4.45 5.10
CA ARG A 22 1.45 -4.32 6.04
C ARG A 22 1.94 -4.56 7.47
N ASP A 23 1.92 -3.51 8.27
CA ASP A 23 2.24 -3.60 9.70
C ASP A 23 0.93 -3.58 10.50
N GLU A 24 0.71 -4.61 11.33
CA GLU A 24 -0.53 -4.79 12.09
C GLU A 24 -0.28 -5.62 13.35
N VAL A 25 -1.22 -5.60 14.29
CA VAL A 25 -1.21 -6.51 15.43
C VAL A 25 -1.37 -7.97 14.95
N PHE A 26 -0.62 -8.90 15.56
CA PHE A 26 -0.60 -10.29 15.10
C PHE A 26 -1.93 -11.01 15.38
N ASP A 27 -2.66 -10.60 16.40
CA ASP A 27 -3.97 -11.20 16.76
C ASP A 27 -5.11 -10.82 15.80
N ARG A 28 -4.91 -9.81 14.93
CA ARG A 28 -5.93 -9.45 13.93
C ARG A 28 -6.06 -10.52 12.86
N PRO A 29 -7.20 -11.21 12.74
CA PRO A 29 -7.35 -12.27 11.75
C PRO A 29 -7.32 -11.72 10.32
N SER A 30 -6.51 -12.34 9.47
CA SER A 30 -6.38 -11.96 8.06
C SER A 30 -6.12 -13.16 7.17
N ALA A 31 -6.75 -13.21 6.01
CA ALA A 31 -6.43 -14.16 4.96
C ALA A 31 -5.25 -13.66 4.12
N ARG A 32 -4.44 -14.61 3.65
CA ARG A 32 -3.31 -14.36 2.75
C ARG A 32 -3.80 -14.05 1.34
N LEU A 33 -2.89 -13.54 0.51
CA LEU A 33 -3.13 -13.29 -0.90
C LEU A 33 -3.80 -14.50 -1.59
N ASP A 34 -5.02 -14.29 -2.06
CA ASP A 34 -5.75 -15.21 -2.95
C ASP A 34 -6.87 -14.47 -3.68
N TYR A 35 -7.51 -15.15 -4.65
CA TYR A 35 -8.78 -14.69 -5.19
C TYR A 35 -9.87 -14.82 -4.13
N TRP A 36 -10.83 -13.89 -4.11
CA TRP A 36 -11.88 -13.86 -3.11
C TRP A 36 -13.08 -14.70 -3.53
N ASP A 37 -13.63 -15.50 -2.63
CA ASP A 37 -14.79 -16.36 -2.91
C ASP A 37 -16.03 -15.55 -3.30
N ASP A 38 -16.24 -14.39 -2.65
CA ASP A 38 -17.37 -13.47 -2.90
C ASP A 38 -17.14 -12.52 -4.09
N HIS A 39 -15.89 -12.36 -4.54
CA HIS A 39 -15.49 -11.56 -5.69
C HIS A 39 -14.34 -12.25 -6.45
N PRO A 40 -14.64 -13.28 -7.28
CA PRO A 40 -13.63 -14.13 -7.92
C PRO A 40 -12.64 -13.37 -8.85
N ASP A 41 -13.01 -12.19 -9.30
CA ASP A 41 -12.15 -11.31 -10.10
C ASP A 41 -11.17 -10.48 -9.24
N VAL A 42 -11.32 -10.49 -7.91
CA VAL A 42 -10.48 -9.71 -6.99
C VAL A 42 -9.40 -10.58 -6.37
N LEU A 43 -8.18 -10.07 -6.40
CA LEU A 43 -6.98 -10.71 -5.85
C LEU A 43 -6.36 -9.82 -4.77
N GLY A 44 -6.21 -10.36 -3.56
CA GLY A 44 -5.63 -9.63 -2.43
C GLY A 44 -5.73 -10.41 -1.12
N GLY A 45 -5.01 -9.97 -0.08
CA GLY A 45 -5.26 -10.42 1.28
C GLY A 45 -6.61 -9.90 1.78
N ARG A 46 -7.15 -10.50 2.86
CA ARG A 46 -8.45 -10.09 3.42
C ARG A 46 -8.33 -9.80 4.91
N ASP A 47 -8.94 -8.74 5.34
CA ASP A 47 -9.19 -8.46 6.76
C ASP A 47 -10.45 -9.23 7.19
N ILE A 48 -10.26 -10.31 7.93
CA ILE A 48 -11.38 -11.19 8.32
C ILE A 48 -12.27 -10.53 9.37
N GLU A 49 -11.72 -9.62 10.19
CA GLU A 49 -12.49 -8.92 11.24
C GLU A 49 -13.47 -7.91 10.65
N LYS A 50 -13.07 -7.16 9.60
CA LYS A 50 -13.85 -6.05 9.04
C LYS A 50 -14.32 -6.29 7.60
N GLY A 51 -13.95 -7.42 6.98
CA GLY A 51 -14.38 -7.81 5.63
C GLY A 51 -13.75 -7.03 4.47
N GLY A 52 -12.93 -6.02 4.75
CA GLY A 52 -12.21 -5.24 3.74
C GLY A 52 -10.79 -5.75 3.47
N THR A 53 -9.95 -4.90 2.89
CA THR A 53 -8.53 -5.20 2.66
C THR A 53 -7.66 -3.95 2.72
N TRP A 54 -6.36 -4.14 2.81
CA TRP A 54 -5.35 -3.05 2.80
C TRP A 54 -4.75 -2.81 1.41
N PHE A 55 -4.72 -3.84 0.56
CA PHE A 55 -4.19 -3.81 -0.79
C PHE A 55 -4.78 -4.95 -1.61
N ALA A 56 -5.33 -4.64 -2.77
CA ALA A 56 -5.86 -5.60 -3.71
C ALA A 56 -5.80 -5.08 -5.14
N THR A 57 -5.89 -6.01 -6.09
CA THR A 57 -6.09 -5.76 -7.52
C THR A 57 -7.24 -6.63 -8.03
N ASN A 58 -7.69 -6.39 -9.25
CA ASN A 58 -8.61 -7.27 -9.94
C ASN A 58 -8.11 -7.63 -11.36
N VAL A 59 -8.78 -8.57 -11.99
CA VAL A 59 -8.39 -9.06 -13.34
C VAL A 59 -8.52 -7.99 -14.43
N ASP A 60 -9.25 -6.91 -14.22
CA ASP A 60 -9.35 -5.78 -15.15
C ASP A 60 -8.19 -4.78 -14.97
N GLY A 61 -7.30 -5.01 -13.99
CA GLY A 61 -6.13 -4.18 -13.70
C GLY A 61 -6.42 -2.96 -12.82
N ARG A 62 -7.59 -2.88 -12.19
CA ARG A 62 -7.84 -1.91 -11.11
C ARG A 62 -7.11 -2.38 -9.86
N TRP A 63 -6.51 -1.46 -9.12
CA TRP A 63 -5.85 -1.76 -7.86
C TRP A 63 -6.01 -0.60 -6.88
N ALA A 64 -6.02 -0.91 -5.61
CA ALA A 64 -6.02 0.09 -4.56
C ALA A 64 -5.25 -0.37 -3.34
N ALA A 65 -4.72 0.61 -2.59
CA ALA A 65 -4.05 0.39 -1.33
C ALA A 65 -4.35 1.51 -0.34
N VAL A 66 -4.47 1.18 0.94
CA VAL A 66 -4.76 2.14 2.01
C VAL A 66 -3.71 2.07 3.11
N THR A 67 -3.28 3.24 3.60
CA THR A 67 -2.48 3.36 4.82
C THR A 67 -3.24 4.15 5.87
N ASN A 68 -3.01 3.84 7.14
CA ASN A 68 -3.45 4.70 8.23
C ASN A 68 -2.64 6.00 8.20
N PHE A 69 -3.26 7.12 8.57
CA PHE A 69 -2.54 8.32 8.94
C PHE A 69 -2.17 8.24 10.44
N ARG A 70 -0.93 8.59 10.80
CA ARG A 70 -0.48 8.60 12.18
C ARG A 70 -0.94 9.88 12.86
N GLU A 71 -1.72 9.74 13.90
CA GLU A 71 -2.25 10.84 14.71
C GLU A 71 -1.79 10.66 16.16
N SER A 72 -1.41 11.76 16.81
CA SER A 72 -1.02 11.77 18.24
C SER A 72 -2.20 11.41 19.14
N GLN A 73 -3.37 11.88 18.77
CA GLN A 73 -4.64 11.52 19.41
C GLN A 73 -5.53 10.86 18.35
N PRO A 74 -5.84 9.56 18.48
CA PRO A 74 -6.77 8.93 17.58
C PRO A 74 -8.12 9.67 17.67
N ALA A 75 -8.64 10.09 16.52
CA ALA A 75 -10.02 10.53 16.44
C ALA A 75 -10.95 9.42 16.93
N ALA A 76 -12.15 9.78 17.37
CA ALA A 76 -13.18 8.81 17.76
C ALA A 76 -13.25 7.68 16.71
N PRO A 77 -13.39 6.41 17.13
CA PRO A 77 -13.45 5.31 16.19
C PRO A 77 -14.56 5.54 15.16
N SER A 78 -14.19 5.57 13.88
CA SER A 78 -15.18 5.57 12.81
C SER A 78 -15.80 4.18 12.73
N SER A 79 -17.12 4.11 12.53
CA SER A 79 -17.82 2.87 12.22
C SER A 79 -17.41 2.31 10.84
N TRP A 80 -16.78 3.13 10.00
CA TRP A 80 -16.39 2.79 8.63
C TRP A 80 -14.96 2.27 8.58
N SER A 81 -14.80 1.04 8.11
CA SER A 81 -13.48 0.45 7.91
C SER A 81 -12.80 1.04 6.68
N ARG A 82 -11.57 1.55 6.87
CA ARG A 82 -10.73 2.02 5.75
C ARG A 82 -10.49 0.95 4.68
N GLY A 83 -10.51 -0.33 5.08
CA GLY A 83 -10.38 -1.44 4.14
C GLY A 83 -11.51 -1.53 3.13
N HIS A 84 -12.68 -0.98 3.42
CA HIS A 84 -13.79 -0.91 2.49
C HIS A 84 -13.56 0.08 1.34
N LEU A 85 -12.69 1.08 1.51
CA LEU A 85 -12.25 1.96 0.42
C LEU A 85 -11.49 1.17 -0.66
N VAL A 86 -10.70 0.20 -0.27
CA VAL A 86 -9.97 -0.65 -1.21
C VAL A 86 -10.89 -1.68 -1.84
N SER A 87 -11.61 -2.48 -1.01
CA SER A 87 -12.51 -3.53 -1.53
C SER A 87 -13.65 -2.95 -2.39
N GLY A 88 -14.21 -1.83 -1.98
CA GLY A 88 -15.26 -1.14 -2.76
C GLY A 88 -14.80 -0.72 -4.16
N TYR A 89 -13.56 -0.26 -4.30
CA TYR A 89 -13.02 0.09 -5.62
C TYR A 89 -12.73 -1.14 -6.49
N VAL A 90 -11.96 -2.09 -5.98
CA VAL A 90 -11.53 -3.24 -6.82
C VAL A 90 -12.68 -4.17 -7.20
N ALA A 91 -13.75 -4.19 -6.40
CA ALA A 91 -14.98 -4.93 -6.71
C ALA A 91 -15.97 -4.14 -7.59
N SER A 92 -15.77 -2.83 -7.76
CA SER A 92 -16.65 -1.99 -8.60
C SER A 92 -16.29 -2.07 -10.08
N GLN A 93 -17.08 -1.40 -10.94
CA GLN A 93 -16.77 -1.18 -12.35
C GLN A 93 -16.26 0.24 -12.63
N ALA A 94 -16.16 1.09 -11.59
CA ALA A 94 -15.72 2.48 -11.72
C ALA A 94 -14.26 2.56 -12.19
N SER A 95 -13.95 3.53 -13.03
CA SER A 95 -12.57 3.93 -13.30
C SER A 95 -11.93 4.57 -12.05
N ALA A 96 -10.60 4.64 -12.03
CA ALA A 96 -9.88 5.32 -10.94
C ALA A 96 -10.32 6.79 -10.78
N ALA A 97 -10.63 7.47 -11.88
CA ALA A 97 -11.07 8.87 -11.88
C ALA A 97 -12.49 9.04 -11.30
N GLU A 98 -13.43 8.17 -11.66
CA GLU A 98 -14.79 8.17 -11.13
C GLU A 98 -14.77 7.86 -9.64
N TYR A 99 -14.09 6.78 -9.24
CA TYR A 99 -14.02 6.41 -7.83
C TYR A 99 -13.34 7.49 -6.97
N ALA A 100 -12.24 8.08 -7.44
CA ALA A 100 -11.55 9.17 -6.74
C ALA A 100 -12.46 10.38 -6.52
N ARG A 101 -13.30 10.73 -7.50
CA ARG A 101 -14.30 11.78 -7.36
C ARG A 101 -15.38 11.40 -6.35
N ASP A 102 -15.92 10.20 -6.44
CA ASP A 102 -17.06 9.76 -5.64
C ASP A 102 -16.71 9.59 -4.14
N ILE A 103 -15.45 9.22 -3.82
CA ILE A 103 -14.99 9.14 -2.43
C ILE A 103 -14.67 10.49 -1.80
N SER A 104 -14.60 11.58 -2.56
CA SER A 104 -14.18 12.89 -2.04
C SER A 104 -15.07 13.39 -0.89
N GLU A 105 -16.36 13.16 -0.99
CA GLU A 105 -17.34 13.53 0.03
C GLU A 105 -17.33 12.59 1.26
N PRO A 106 -17.40 11.24 1.11
CA PRO A 106 -17.44 10.35 2.25
C PRO A 106 -16.08 10.15 2.94
N LEU A 107 -14.94 10.40 2.27
CA LEU A 107 -13.61 10.13 2.82
C LEU A 107 -13.33 10.81 4.18
N PRO A 108 -13.77 12.05 4.46
CA PRO A 108 -13.59 12.68 5.77
C PRO A 108 -14.26 11.94 6.95
N ARG A 109 -15.23 11.09 6.68
CA ARG A 109 -15.94 10.30 7.71
C ARG A 109 -15.14 9.10 8.22
N TYR A 110 -14.09 8.71 7.49
CA TYR A 110 -13.17 7.65 7.90
C TYR A 110 -12.15 8.15 8.92
N SER A 111 -11.65 7.27 9.77
CA SER A 111 -10.44 7.54 10.54
C SER A 111 -9.28 7.92 9.61
N GLY A 112 -8.29 8.66 10.13
CA GLY A 112 -7.17 9.17 9.34
C GLY A 112 -6.56 8.14 8.39
N CYS A 113 -6.56 8.45 7.09
CA CYS A 113 -6.04 7.54 6.06
C CYS A 113 -5.52 8.24 4.82
N ASN A 114 -4.72 7.48 4.09
CA ASN A 114 -4.33 7.75 2.72
C ASN A 114 -4.77 6.58 1.85
N LEU A 115 -5.23 6.86 0.66
CA LEU A 115 -5.69 5.89 -0.31
C LEU A 115 -5.01 6.12 -1.65
N LEU A 116 -4.57 5.04 -2.28
CA LEU A 116 -4.15 4.99 -3.67
C LEU A 116 -5.19 4.20 -4.45
N VAL A 117 -5.66 4.75 -5.56
CA VAL A 117 -6.54 4.06 -6.51
C VAL A 117 -5.99 4.22 -7.91
N GLY A 118 -5.79 3.11 -8.61
CA GLY A 118 -5.19 3.09 -9.93
C GLY A 118 -5.84 2.10 -10.87
N ASP A 119 -5.79 2.42 -12.14
CA ASP A 119 -6.11 1.57 -13.27
C ASP A 119 -5.04 1.71 -14.36
N ALA A 120 -5.27 1.21 -15.57
CA ALA A 120 -4.33 1.35 -16.67
C ALA A 120 -4.09 2.80 -17.11
N GLN A 121 -5.06 3.68 -16.88
CA GLN A 121 -5.09 5.04 -17.41
C GLN A 121 -4.55 6.06 -16.42
N ALA A 122 -4.93 5.93 -15.15
CA ALA A 122 -4.68 6.94 -14.13
C ALA A 122 -4.39 6.33 -12.77
N LEU A 123 -3.71 7.12 -11.95
CA LEU A 123 -3.45 6.84 -10.55
C LEU A 123 -3.82 8.08 -9.74
N PHE A 124 -4.61 7.89 -8.70
CA PHE A 124 -5.02 8.94 -7.77
C PHE A 124 -4.53 8.64 -6.36
N TYR A 125 -4.12 9.69 -5.69
CA TYR A 125 -3.87 9.72 -4.26
C TYR A 125 -4.97 10.50 -3.55
N ALA A 126 -5.48 9.97 -2.45
CA ALA A 126 -6.46 10.65 -1.62
C ALA A 126 -6.02 10.63 -0.14
N SER A 127 -6.30 11.70 0.59
CA SER A 127 -6.07 11.79 2.04
C SER A 127 -7.14 12.65 2.70
N ASN A 128 -7.59 12.23 3.89
CA ASN A 128 -8.50 13.01 4.72
C ASN A 128 -7.78 13.75 5.86
N ARG A 129 -6.46 13.93 5.76
CA ARG A 129 -5.63 14.57 6.79
C ARG A 129 -4.67 15.63 6.25
N ASP A 130 -4.85 16.07 5.02
CA ASP A 130 -4.08 17.22 4.52
C ASP A 130 -4.74 18.54 4.96
N GLN A 131 -4.18 19.16 5.99
CA GLN A 131 -4.70 20.42 6.57
C GLN A 131 -4.70 21.62 5.60
N ARG A 132 -4.02 21.50 4.44
CA ARG A 132 -4.02 22.53 3.40
C ARG A 132 -5.30 22.49 2.54
N HIS A 133 -6.14 21.49 2.74
CA HIS A 133 -7.40 21.30 2.01
C HIS A 133 -8.57 21.25 2.98
N THR A 134 -9.67 21.93 2.63
CA THR A 134 -10.96 21.74 3.28
C THR A 134 -11.58 20.44 2.73
N GLY A 135 -11.70 19.42 3.57
CA GLY A 135 -12.19 18.10 3.16
C GLY A 135 -11.08 17.15 2.73
N ALA A 136 -11.38 16.26 1.80
CA ALA A 136 -10.42 15.31 1.28
C ALA A 136 -9.51 15.93 0.22
N ARG A 137 -8.19 15.69 0.32
CA ARG A 137 -7.28 15.93 -0.81
C ARG A 137 -7.44 14.80 -1.80
N ILE A 138 -7.70 15.12 -3.06
CA ILE A 138 -7.69 14.19 -4.20
C ILE A 138 -6.70 14.72 -5.23
N GLU A 139 -5.75 13.90 -5.63
CA GLU A 139 -4.70 14.29 -6.57
C GLU A 139 -4.46 13.19 -7.60
N LYS A 140 -4.49 13.54 -8.89
CA LYS A 140 -4.00 12.66 -9.96
C LYS A 140 -2.48 12.69 -9.98
N LEU A 141 -1.85 11.53 -9.85
CA LEU A 141 -0.40 11.44 -9.81
C LEU A 141 0.21 11.43 -11.21
N SER A 142 1.27 12.21 -11.36
CA SER A 142 2.15 12.16 -12.52
C SER A 142 3.05 10.91 -12.51
N PRO A 143 3.56 10.46 -13.67
CA PRO A 143 4.59 9.42 -13.73
C PRO A 143 5.78 9.75 -12.81
N GLY A 144 6.30 8.72 -12.14
CA GLY A 144 7.43 8.92 -11.23
C GLY A 144 7.54 7.84 -10.13
N VAL A 145 8.53 8.02 -9.26
CA VAL A 145 8.75 7.18 -8.07
C VAL A 145 8.20 7.89 -6.84
N HIS A 146 7.32 7.21 -6.15
CA HIS A 146 6.61 7.73 -4.99
C HIS A 146 6.78 6.82 -3.78
N GLY A 147 6.59 7.40 -2.58
CA GLY A 147 6.58 6.65 -1.34
C GLY A 147 5.51 7.17 -0.40
N LEU A 148 4.84 6.26 0.28
CA LEU A 148 3.75 6.54 1.19
C LEU A 148 3.92 5.69 2.44
N SER A 149 3.82 6.33 3.60
CA SER A 149 3.71 5.61 4.86
C SER A 149 2.49 6.15 5.64
N ASN A 150 2.67 6.55 6.87
CA ASN A 150 1.58 6.95 7.76
C ASN A 150 1.45 8.48 7.89
N HIS A 151 1.84 9.18 6.87
CA HIS A 151 1.70 10.61 6.68
C HIS A 151 1.37 10.88 5.21
N LEU A 152 1.38 12.14 4.77
CA LEU A 152 1.07 12.48 3.37
C LEU A 152 2.05 11.85 2.38
N LEU A 153 1.62 11.69 1.15
CA LEU A 153 2.42 11.15 0.05
C LEU A 153 3.77 11.88 -0.05
N ASN A 154 4.83 11.11 -0.22
CA ASN A 154 6.21 11.59 -0.33
C ASN A 154 6.74 12.36 0.89
N THR A 155 6.08 12.31 2.05
CA THR A 155 6.67 12.86 3.29
C THR A 155 8.04 12.24 3.51
N PRO A 156 9.10 13.06 3.76
CA PRO A 156 10.48 12.61 3.75
C PRO A 156 10.89 11.87 5.03
N TRP A 157 10.07 10.94 5.49
CA TRP A 157 10.45 10.07 6.58
C TRP A 157 11.60 9.15 6.17
N PRO A 158 12.56 8.83 7.08
CA PRO A 158 13.77 8.07 6.75
C PRO A 158 13.50 6.78 5.97
N LYS A 159 12.52 5.97 6.42
CA LYS A 159 12.16 4.72 5.74
C LYS A 159 11.59 4.96 4.32
N VAL A 160 10.80 6.02 4.15
CA VAL A 160 10.24 6.39 2.83
C VAL A 160 11.35 6.80 1.87
N GLN A 161 12.25 7.68 2.32
CA GLN A 161 13.38 8.14 1.51
C GLN A 161 14.34 7.00 1.13
N ARG A 162 14.65 6.13 2.09
CA ARG A 162 15.53 4.97 1.88
C ARG A 162 14.94 4.03 0.85
N CYS A 163 13.68 3.63 1.03
CA CYS A 163 13.00 2.73 0.10
C CYS A 163 12.81 3.36 -1.29
N LYS A 164 12.52 4.66 -1.38
CA LYS A 164 12.45 5.36 -2.69
C LYS A 164 13.80 5.33 -3.42
N ARG A 165 14.91 5.65 -2.73
CA ARG A 165 16.26 5.59 -3.32
C ARG A 165 16.62 4.18 -3.79
N SER A 166 16.32 3.17 -2.98
CA SER A 166 16.57 1.77 -3.36
C SER A 166 15.73 1.35 -4.56
N LEU A 167 14.45 1.75 -4.61
CA LEU A 167 13.60 1.49 -5.77
C LEU A 167 14.15 2.18 -7.03
N GLN A 168 14.54 3.46 -6.94
CA GLN A 168 15.11 4.19 -8.07
C GLN A 168 16.39 3.53 -8.60
N ALA A 169 17.29 3.09 -7.72
CA ALA A 169 18.50 2.38 -8.10
C ALA A 169 18.17 1.03 -8.78
N LEU A 170 17.19 0.30 -8.26
CA LEU A 170 16.75 -0.97 -8.83
C LEU A 170 16.18 -0.80 -10.25
N LEU A 171 15.34 0.21 -10.46
CA LEU A 171 14.73 0.50 -11.76
C LEU A 171 15.80 0.93 -12.79
N GLY A 172 16.82 1.65 -12.35
CA GLY A 172 17.95 2.08 -13.21
C GLY A 172 18.91 0.95 -13.59
N ALA A 173 18.90 -0.18 -12.88
CA ALA A 173 19.81 -1.29 -13.13
C ALA A 173 19.45 -2.17 -14.35
N GLY A 174 18.27 -1.98 -14.96
CA GLY A 174 17.85 -2.68 -16.18
C GLY A 174 17.70 -4.19 -16.04
N LYS A 175 17.60 -4.72 -14.82
CA LYS A 175 17.45 -6.16 -14.56
C LYS A 175 16.07 -6.67 -14.97
N SER A 176 16.02 -7.88 -15.52
CA SER A 176 14.78 -8.66 -15.63
C SER A 176 14.54 -9.41 -14.31
N GLY A 177 13.28 -9.41 -13.81
CA GLY A 177 12.91 -10.19 -12.61
C GLY A 177 13.28 -9.47 -11.30
N ILE A 178 12.68 -8.30 -11.07
CA ILE A 178 12.97 -7.42 -9.92
C ILE A 178 12.22 -7.79 -8.62
N SER A 179 11.38 -8.83 -8.62
CA SER A 179 10.54 -9.16 -7.46
C SER A 179 11.33 -9.46 -6.19
N ASP A 180 12.40 -10.26 -6.29
CA ASP A 180 13.21 -10.60 -5.11
C ASP A 180 13.98 -9.39 -4.58
N ASP A 181 14.47 -8.52 -5.44
CA ASP A 181 15.11 -7.26 -5.06
C ASP A 181 14.11 -6.33 -4.34
N LEU A 182 12.83 -6.29 -4.77
CA LEU A 182 11.76 -5.55 -4.10
C LEU A 182 11.44 -6.12 -2.71
N PHE A 183 11.41 -7.45 -2.58
CA PHE A 183 11.26 -8.08 -1.26
C PHE A 183 12.46 -7.82 -0.36
N HIS A 184 13.67 -7.79 -0.92
CA HIS A 184 14.87 -7.42 -0.16
C HIS A 184 14.80 -5.98 0.36
N LEU A 185 14.36 -5.04 -0.47
CA LEU A 185 14.10 -3.65 -0.07
C LEU A 185 13.10 -3.57 1.09
N LEU A 186 12.01 -4.35 1.02
CA LEU A 186 10.97 -4.38 2.05
C LEU A 186 11.44 -5.04 3.35
N ALA A 187 12.45 -5.90 3.31
CA ALA A 187 12.96 -6.65 4.46
C ALA A 187 13.96 -5.86 5.34
N ASP A 188 14.26 -4.61 5.01
CA ASP A 188 15.19 -3.77 5.77
C ASP A 188 14.64 -3.49 7.17
N ARG A 189 15.34 -3.97 8.19
CA ARG A 189 15.02 -3.83 9.62
C ARG A 189 15.75 -2.68 10.30
N THR A 190 16.53 -1.90 9.55
CA THR A 190 17.36 -0.82 10.09
C THR A 190 16.48 0.34 10.56
N PRO A 191 16.47 0.71 11.84
CA PRO A 191 15.78 1.90 12.30
C PRO A 191 16.48 3.17 11.78
N ALA A 192 15.79 4.30 11.83
CA ALA A 192 16.41 5.60 11.61
C ALA A 192 17.27 6.02 12.81
N ASN A 193 18.20 6.95 12.59
CA ASN A 193 18.89 7.64 13.67
C ASN A 193 17.91 8.48 14.49
N ASP A 194 18.17 8.64 15.76
CA ASP A 194 17.26 9.34 16.68
C ASP A 194 16.95 10.76 16.25
N GLU A 195 17.94 11.45 15.66
CA GLU A 195 17.83 12.82 15.14
C GLU A 195 16.93 12.96 13.90
N GLU A 196 16.72 11.86 13.19
CA GLU A 196 15.89 11.78 11.96
C GLU A 196 14.45 11.34 12.26
N LEU A 197 14.15 10.95 13.51
CA LEU A 197 12.82 10.45 13.86
C LEU A 197 11.77 11.54 13.75
N PRO A 198 10.61 11.26 13.15
CA PRO A 198 9.52 12.21 13.11
C PRO A 198 8.91 12.39 14.51
N ALA A 199 8.52 13.60 14.85
CA ALA A 199 7.80 13.91 16.09
C ALA A 199 6.28 13.84 15.81
N THR A 200 5.69 12.63 15.87
CA THR A 200 4.27 12.43 15.56
C THR A 200 3.37 12.28 16.80
N GLY A 201 3.95 12.54 17.99
CA GLY A 201 3.22 12.50 19.26
C GLY A 201 3.13 11.10 19.90
N VAL A 202 3.81 10.09 19.35
CA VAL A 202 4.05 8.81 20.04
C VAL A 202 5.40 8.85 20.77
N SER A 203 5.63 7.91 21.72
CA SER A 203 6.90 7.88 22.47
C SER A 203 8.10 7.70 21.55
N HIS A 204 9.26 8.23 21.91
CA HIS A 204 10.52 8.10 21.17
C HIS A 204 10.86 6.65 20.82
N THR A 205 10.74 5.73 21.80
CA THR A 205 10.94 4.29 21.57
C THR A 205 10.02 3.74 20.49
N ARG A 206 8.77 4.20 20.45
CA ARG A 206 7.81 3.78 19.43
C ARG A 206 8.11 4.42 18.07
N GLU A 207 8.51 5.69 18.01
CA GLU A 207 8.99 6.31 16.76
C GLU A 207 10.14 5.52 16.16
N ARG A 208 11.15 5.17 16.99
CA ARG A 208 12.31 4.40 16.56
C ARG A 208 11.91 3.02 16.02
N MET A 209 11.04 2.29 16.72
CA MET A 209 10.52 1.00 16.26
C MET A 209 9.78 1.12 14.91
N LEU A 210 8.96 2.17 14.74
CA LEU A 210 8.16 2.40 13.54
C LEU A 210 8.96 3.01 12.38
N SER A 211 10.22 3.36 12.58
CA SER A 211 11.07 3.98 11.57
C SER A 211 11.68 3.00 10.58
N SER A 212 11.69 1.70 10.89
CA SER A 212 12.16 0.65 9.99
C SER A 212 11.15 0.37 8.89
N PRO A 213 11.57 0.01 7.67
CA PRO A 213 10.70 -0.56 6.64
C PRO A 213 10.03 -1.85 7.09
N PHE A 214 10.78 -2.79 7.69
CA PHE A 214 10.29 -4.04 8.26
C PHE A 214 10.32 -3.98 9.78
N ILE A 215 9.18 -4.20 10.41
CA ILE A 215 9.01 -4.07 11.87
C ILE A 215 8.89 -5.45 12.50
N VAL A 216 9.74 -5.71 13.52
CA VAL A 216 9.64 -6.88 14.38
C VAL A 216 9.50 -6.40 15.82
N SER A 217 8.34 -6.64 16.43
CA SER A 217 8.14 -6.36 17.86
C SER A 217 7.07 -7.27 18.46
N LYS A 218 7.00 -7.33 19.78
CA LYS A 218 6.03 -8.19 20.49
C LYS A 218 4.59 -7.69 20.22
N GLY A 219 3.76 -8.56 19.64
CA GLY A 219 2.34 -8.32 19.39
C GLY A 219 2.01 -7.44 18.17
N TYR A 220 3.00 -6.77 17.58
CA TYR A 220 2.82 -5.88 16.43
C TYR A 220 4.04 -5.94 15.50
N GLY A 221 3.84 -5.95 14.19
CA GLY A 221 4.94 -5.93 13.23
C GLY A 221 4.48 -6.09 11.79
N THR A 222 5.46 -6.25 10.90
CA THR A 222 5.19 -6.53 9.48
C THR A 222 4.66 -7.94 9.33
N ARG A 223 3.39 -8.04 8.93
CA ARG A 223 2.67 -9.30 8.75
C ARG A 223 2.69 -9.82 7.32
N ALA A 224 2.79 -8.91 6.36
CA ALA A 224 2.88 -9.25 4.95
C ALA A 224 3.71 -8.22 4.21
N SER A 225 4.53 -8.70 3.27
CA SER A 225 5.16 -7.93 2.22
C SER A 225 4.53 -8.33 0.90
N THR A 226 4.06 -7.35 0.12
CA THR A 226 3.35 -7.60 -1.15
C THR A 226 4.02 -6.81 -2.26
N VAL A 227 4.24 -7.46 -3.39
CA VAL A 227 4.74 -6.86 -4.63
C VAL A 227 3.68 -7.01 -5.71
N LEU A 228 3.38 -5.93 -6.43
CA LEU A 228 2.56 -5.93 -7.64
C LEU A 228 3.38 -5.36 -8.80
N LEU A 229 3.57 -6.15 -9.84
CA LEU A 229 4.17 -5.74 -11.10
C LEU A 229 3.10 -5.78 -12.18
N VAL A 230 2.95 -4.69 -12.90
CA VAL A 230 2.08 -4.62 -14.09
C VAL A 230 2.97 -4.28 -15.28
N ASP A 231 3.12 -5.24 -16.18
CA ASP A 231 3.87 -5.09 -17.43
C ASP A 231 3.08 -4.22 -18.43
N ASN A 232 3.77 -3.59 -19.36
CA ASN A 232 3.14 -2.79 -20.41
C ASN A 232 2.24 -3.61 -21.35
N ASP A 233 2.47 -4.94 -21.45
CA ASP A 233 1.60 -5.85 -22.21
C ASP A 233 0.32 -6.27 -21.45
N GLY A 234 0.13 -5.79 -20.23
CA GLY A 234 -1.00 -6.10 -19.37
C GLY A 234 -0.83 -7.35 -18.51
N THR A 235 0.34 -7.98 -18.51
CA THR A 235 0.64 -9.06 -17.57
C THR A 235 0.81 -8.49 -16.16
N CYS A 236 0.06 -9.04 -15.21
CA CYS A 236 0.09 -8.68 -13.79
C CYS A 236 0.67 -9.84 -12.97
N VAL A 237 1.64 -9.54 -12.12
CA VAL A 237 2.20 -10.49 -11.15
C VAL A 237 2.04 -9.92 -9.76
N MET A 238 1.25 -10.58 -8.92
CA MET A 238 1.12 -10.22 -7.50
C MET A 238 1.71 -11.32 -6.63
N GLN A 239 2.61 -10.91 -5.74
CA GLN A 239 3.32 -11.82 -4.84
C GLN A 239 3.20 -11.33 -3.40
N GLU A 240 3.04 -12.26 -2.46
CA GLU A 240 3.00 -11.95 -1.03
C GLU A 240 3.87 -12.92 -0.25
N ARG A 241 4.63 -12.37 0.71
CA ARG A 241 5.30 -13.12 1.78
C ARG A 241 4.63 -12.76 3.10
N SER A 242 4.18 -13.77 3.84
CA SER A 242 3.53 -13.59 5.15
C SER A 242 4.50 -13.95 6.27
N PHE A 243 4.44 -13.23 7.40
CA PHE A 243 5.42 -13.36 8.50
C PHE A 243 4.73 -13.59 9.84
N GLY A 244 5.46 -14.32 10.72
CA GLY A 244 5.16 -14.48 12.13
C GLY A 244 5.64 -13.29 12.97
N SER A 245 5.35 -13.33 14.28
CA SER A 245 5.71 -12.28 15.23
C SER A 245 7.22 -12.13 15.44
N ASP A 246 8.00 -13.12 15.07
CA ASP A 246 9.46 -13.15 15.06
C ASP A 246 10.07 -12.62 13.76
N GLY A 247 9.22 -12.28 12.78
CA GLY A 247 9.61 -11.85 11.44
C GLY A 247 10.15 -12.98 10.56
N ILE A 248 9.83 -14.24 10.89
CA ILE A 248 10.11 -15.41 10.05
C ILE A 248 9.01 -15.56 9.00
N GLU A 249 9.42 -15.85 7.76
CA GLU A 249 8.47 -16.09 6.65
C GLU A 249 7.67 -17.38 6.92
N LEU A 250 6.34 -17.26 6.96
CA LEU A 250 5.43 -18.38 7.17
C LEU A 250 4.88 -18.95 5.86
N ALA A 251 4.74 -18.12 4.84
CA ALA A 251 4.21 -18.52 3.56
C ALA A 251 4.58 -17.53 2.47
N ARG A 252 4.59 -18.07 1.23
CA ARG A 252 4.76 -17.28 0.01
C ARG A 252 3.66 -17.66 -0.97
N ARG A 253 3.06 -16.65 -1.61
CA ARG A 253 2.07 -16.84 -2.66
C ARG A 253 2.40 -15.99 -3.88
N THR A 254 2.16 -16.53 -5.05
CA THR A 254 2.31 -15.85 -6.34
C THR A 254 1.09 -16.13 -7.19
N LYS A 255 0.52 -15.08 -7.74
CA LYS A 255 -0.55 -15.16 -8.74
C LYS A 255 -0.13 -14.34 -9.95
N THR A 256 -0.37 -14.88 -11.12
CA THR A 256 -0.12 -14.23 -12.40
C THR A 256 -1.38 -14.27 -13.23
N PHE A 257 -1.75 -13.15 -13.82
CA PHE A 257 -2.88 -13.04 -14.72
C PHE A 257 -2.57 -12.01 -15.81
N ARG A 258 -3.29 -12.08 -16.91
CA ARG A 258 -3.27 -11.04 -17.92
C ARG A 258 -4.52 -10.20 -17.77
N ARG A 259 -4.34 -8.88 -17.72
CA ARG A 259 -5.44 -7.93 -17.63
C ARG A 259 -6.44 -8.18 -18.74
N THR A 260 -7.71 -8.30 -18.39
CA THR A 260 -8.79 -8.36 -19.35
C THR A 260 -9.10 -6.95 -19.83
N ASP A 261 -8.81 -6.65 -21.09
CA ASP A 261 -9.31 -5.41 -21.71
C ASP A 261 -10.81 -5.59 -21.98
N ARG A 262 -11.63 -5.29 -20.97
CA ARG A 262 -13.07 -5.10 -21.21
C ARG A 262 -13.21 -3.81 -22.02
N ARG A 263 -13.05 -3.92 -23.34
CA ARG A 263 -13.48 -2.86 -24.26
C ARG A 263 -15.01 -2.87 -24.23
N ASN A 264 -15.60 -1.77 -23.79
CA ASN A 264 -17.01 -1.48 -24.09
C ASN A 264 -17.18 -1.25 -25.58
#